data_685120bba450484b1c8a5e08ee2cdaa8
#
_entry.id   685120bba450484b1c8a5e08ee2cdaa8
#
_cell.length_a   1.000
_cell.length_b   1.000
_cell.length_c   1.000
_cell.angle_alpha   90.00
_cell.angle_beta   90.00
_cell.angle_gamma   90.00
#
_symmetry.space_group_name_H-M   'P 1'
#
loop_
_entity.id
_entity.type
_entity.pdbx_description
1 polymer ?
#
loop_
_entity_poly.entity_id
_entity_poly.type
_entity_poly.pdbx_seq_one_letter_code
_entity_poly.pdbx_strand_id
1 'polypeptide(L)'
;MRKGSIAFSLFWLSAAWLILALVGTAFLLTDLYSRALDSNLINQLRFNIDTLSSATLDSRDPEFDDVTMVDPRYSRASTGWYWVIRDENEQTITTSGSAVGMLMPVIDAPFDADNYRAAILEDEAGNRIRAIERATTSNGRPLHIMVTGNIDDILKSAGEFRGQTLIVLGAVGVALAIMSGIVARLALRPIGRLGEAIEKVREGEAETITGSYPREIAPLAEEVNELLRSNTQIIERARNAVG
;
A
#
# COMPACT_ATOMS: atom_id res chain seq x y z
N MET A 1 -8.19 38.94 -13.60
CA MET A 1 -8.28 37.67 -12.87
C MET A 1 -9.38 36.82 -13.52
N ARG A 2 -9.02 35.80 -14.29
CA ARG A 2 -10.01 34.88 -14.88
C ARG A 2 -10.67 34.11 -13.74
N LYS A 3 -11.96 34.36 -13.54
CA LYS A 3 -12.80 33.58 -12.60
C LYS A 3 -12.69 32.11 -13.03
N GLY A 4 -12.21 31.27 -12.11
CA GLY A 4 -11.97 29.86 -12.40
C GLY A 4 -13.24 29.18 -12.93
N SER A 5 -13.11 28.42 -14.01
CA SER A 5 -14.19 27.60 -14.56
C SER A 5 -14.65 26.63 -13.48
N ILE A 6 -15.97 26.49 -13.26
CA ILE A 6 -16.59 25.52 -12.36
C ILE A 6 -16.06 24.12 -12.64
N ALA A 7 -15.87 23.78 -13.93
CA ALA A 7 -15.24 22.55 -14.39
C ALA A 7 -13.84 22.34 -13.80
N PHE A 8 -13.03 23.38 -13.78
CA PHE A 8 -11.67 23.32 -13.25
C PHE A 8 -11.66 23.08 -11.73
N SER A 9 -12.55 23.76 -11.02
CA SER A 9 -12.68 23.60 -9.57
C SER A 9 -13.15 22.18 -9.17
N LEU A 10 -14.17 21.64 -9.88
CA LEU A 10 -14.65 20.28 -9.68
C LEU A 10 -13.60 19.23 -10.01
N PHE A 11 -12.86 19.42 -11.11
CA PHE A 11 -11.77 18.52 -11.50
C PHE A 11 -10.68 18.47 -10.41
N TRP A 12 -10.22 19.63 -9.92
CA TRP A 12 -9.18 19.67 -8.91
C TRP A 12 -9.62 19.10 -7.56
N LEU A 13 -10.88 19.32 -7.18
CA LEU A 13 -11.42 18.74 -5.95
C LEU A 13 -11.50 17.20 -6.06
N SER A 14 -12.00 16.69 -7.20
CA SER A 14 -12.04 15.25 -7.46
C SER A 14 -10.65 14.64 -7.53
N ALA A 15 -9.70 15.32 -8.16
CA ALA A 15 -8.30 14.88 -8.26
C ALA A 15 -7.63 14.83 -6.87
N ALA A 16 -7.88 15.82 -6.02
CA ALA A 16 -7.34 15.85 -4.66
C ALA A 16 -7.86 14.66 -3.83
N TRP A 17 -9.16 14.37 -3.88
CA TRP A 17 -9.76 13.21 -3.22
C TRP A 17 -9.20 11.88 -3.77
N LEU A 18 -9.05 11.78 -5.08
CA LEU A 18 -8.47 10.60 -5.71
C LEU A 18 -7.03 10.36 -5.25
N ILE A 19 -6.20 11.41 -5.26
CA ILE A 19 -4.81 11.32 -4.78
C ILE A 19 -4.78 10.89 -3.31
N LEU A 20 -5.60 11.50 -2.46
CA LEU A 20 -5.66 11.15 -1.04
C LEU A 20 -6.05 9.67 -0.85
N ALA A 21 -7.05 9.19 -1.58
CA ALA A 21 -7.49 7.80 -1.53
C ALA A 21 -6.40 6.83 -2.00
N LEU A 22 -5.72 7.13 -3.12
CA LEU A 22 -4.64 6.30 -3.67
C LEU A 22 -3.43 6.24 -2.74
N VAL A 23 -3.03 7.39 -2.16
CA VAL A 23 -1.93 7.45 -1.19
C VAL A 23 -2.27 6.67 0.07
N GLY A 24 -3.49 6.83 0.60
CA GLY A 24 -3.98 6.07 1.75
C GLY A 24 -3.99 4.56 1.47
N THR A 25 -4.45 4.15 0.29
CA THR A 25 -4.44 2.75 -0.15
C THR A 25 -3.02 2.20 -0.28
N ALA A 26 -2.10 2.96 -0.89
CA ALA A 26 -0.70 2.55 -1.02
C ALA A 26 -0.04 2.34 0.35
N PHE A 27 -0.29 3.26 1.28
CA PHE A 27 0.23 3.17 2.64
C PHE A 27 -0.33 1.93 3.36
N LEU A 28 -1.65 1.73 3.32
CA LEU A 28 -2.31 0.59 3.96
C LEU A 28 -1.81 -0.75 3.41
N LEU A 29 -1.73 -0.89 2.09
CA LEU A 29 -1.26 -2.12 1.45
C LEU A 29 0.21 -2.40 1.81
N THR A 30 1.08 -1.39 1.82
CA THR A 30 2.48 -1.56 2.18
C THR A 30 2.64 -1.96 3.65
N ASP A 31 1.88 -1.35 4.55
CA ASP A 31 1.90 -1.67 5.98
C ASP A 31 1.40 -3.11 6.25
N LEU A 32 0.26 -3.49 5.65
CA LEU A 32 -0.27 -4.84 5.76
C LEU A 32 0.70 -5.89 5.22
N TYR A 33 1.32 -5.62 4.06
CA TYR A 33 2.29 -6.53 3.46
C TYR A 33 3.54 -6.70 4.34
N SER A 34 4.07 -5.61 4.87
CA SER A 34 5.23 -5.64 5.77
C SER A 34 4.95 -6.44 7.04
N ARG A 35 3.76 -6.25 7.64
CA ARG A 35 3.34 -7.03 8.81
C ARG A 35 3.17 -8.52 8.48
N ALA A 36 2.61 -8.84 7.32
CA ALA A 36 2.46 -10.22 6.87
C ALA A 36 3.83 -10.91 6.69
N LEU A 37 4.80 -10.22 6.10
CA LEU A 37 6.17 -10.73 5.95
C LEU A 37 6.84 -10.97 7.31
N ASP A 38 6.75 -10.02 8.25
CA ASP A 38 7.33 -10.19 9.60
C ASP A 38 6.67 -11.36 10.35
N SER A 39 5.35 -11.46 10.31
CA SER A 39 4.62 -12.57 10.91
C SER A 39 4.99 -13.93 10.30
N ASN A 40 5.13 -13.99 8.98
CA ASN A 40 5.55 -15.20 8.28
C ASN A 40 6.96 -15.62 8.68
N LEU A 41 7.90 -14.67 8.80
CA LEU A 41 9.26 -14.96 9.29
C LEU A 41 9.21 -15.54 10.70
N ILE A 42 8.51 -14.90 11.63
CA ILE A 42 8.39 -15.36 13.02
C ILE A 42 7.83 -16.80 13.06
N ASN A 43 6.76 -17.05 12.32
CA ASN A 43 6.16 -18.38 12.26
C ASN A 43 7.13 -19.42 11.69
N GLN A 44 7.87 -19.06 10.65
CA GLN A 44 8.89 -19.93 10.07
C GLN A 44 10.03 -20.23 11.05
N LEU A 45 10.51 -19.20 11.76
CA LEU A 45 11.58 -19.41 12.77
C LEU A 45 11.09 -20.28 13.93
N ARG A 46 9.86 -20.09 14.40
CA ARG A 46 9.25 -20.95 15.43
C ARG A 46 9.13 -22.39 14.95
N PHE A 47 8.64 -22.61 13.73
CA PHE A 47 8.58 -23.94 13.15
C PHE A 47 9.97 -24.62 13.07
N ASN A 48 10.99 -23.85 12.72
CA ASN A 48 12.36 -24.32 12.64
C ASN A 48 12.89 -24.70 14.06
N ILE A 49 12.56 -23.90 15.09
CA ILE A 49 12.90 -24.24 16.49
C ILE A 49 12.22 -25.55 16.93
N ASP A 50 10.93 -25.72 16.62
CA ASP A 50 10.20 -26.93 16.97
C ASP A 50 10.78 -28.16 16.27
N THR A 51 11.21 -28.01 15.02
CA THR A 51 11.91 -29.05 14.26
C THR A 51 13.24 -29.43 14.92
N LEU A 52 14.05 -28.43 15.28
CA LEU A 52 15.32 -28.68 15.99
C LEU A 52 15.09 -29.27 17.37
N SER A 53 14.10 -28.79 18.11
CA SER A 53 13.73 -29.35 19.42
C SER A 53 13.36 -30.84 19.32
N SER A 54 12.59 -31.20 18.30
CA SER A 54 12.24 -32.59 18.06
C SER A 54 13.47 -33.42 17.68
N ALA A 55 14.34 -32.90 16.82
CA ALA A 55 15.58 -33.57 16.46
C ALA A 55 16.52 -33.79 17.65
N THR A 56 16.60 -32.82 18.58
CA THR A 56 17.41 -33.01 19.82
C THR A 56 16.83 -34.07 20.75
N LEU A 57 15.51 -34.28 20.77
CA LEU A 57 14.89 -35.34 21.54
C LEU A 57 15.17 -36.74 20.96
N ASP A 58 15.26 -36.84 19.65
CA ASP A 58 15.52 -38.09 18.92
C ASP A 58 17.02 -38.42 18.83
N SER A 59 17.90 -37.42 19.03
CA SER A 59 19.34 -37.61 18.98
C SER A 59 19.81 -38.50 20.12
N ARG A 60 20.72 -39.41 19.78
CA ARG A 60 21.46 -40.24 20.72
C ARG A 60 22.86 -39.69 21.01
N ASP A 61 23.26 -38.68 20.29
CA ASP A 61 24.53 -38.02 20.41
C ASP A 61 24.43 -36.88 21.47
N PRO A 62 25.23 -36.88 22.53
CA PRO A 62 25.23 -35.83 23.55
C PRO A 62 25.72 -34.47 23.03
N GLU A 63 26.42 -34.43 21.91
CA GLU A 63 26.89 -33.22 21.22
C GLU A 63 25.95 -32.76 20.12
N PHE A 64 24.91 -33.55 19.79
CA PHE A 64 23.90 -33.27 18.76
C PHE A 64 24.50 -33.05 17.34
N ASP A 65 25.63 -33.69 17.02
CA ASP A 65 26.27 -33.57 15.71
C ASP A 65 25.43 -34.19 14.57
N ASP A 66 24.49 -35.07 14.92
CA ASP A 66 23.53 -35.67 13.99
C ASP A 66 22.31 -34.74 13.70
N VAL A 67 22.17 -33.64 14.44
CA VAL A 67 21.08 -32.68 14.25
C VAL A 67 21.39 -31.77 13.05
N THR A 68 20.56 -31.85 12.04
CA THR A 68 20.70 -31.04 10.82
C THR A 68 19.35 -30.45 10.39
N MET A 69 19.39 -29.33 9.71
CA MET A 69 18.21 -28.76 9.03
C MET A 69 18.31 -28.94 7.52
N VAL A 70 17.19 -29.35 6.91
CA VAL A 70 17.09 -29.58 5.46
C VAL A 70 17.15 -28.27 4.66
N ASP A 71 16.82 -27.12 5.28
CA ASP A 71 16.80 -25.82 4.60
C ASP A 71 18.22 -25.36 4.20
N PRO A 72 18.52 -25.22 2.89
CA PRO A 72 19.85 -24.88 2.39
C PRO A 72 20.38 -23.52 2.88
N ARG A 73 19.52 -22.63 3.37
CA ARG A 73 19.92 -21.32 3.89
C ARG A 73 20.85 -21.45 5.10
N TYR A 74 20.63 -22.48 5.91
CA TYR A 74 21.46 -22.77 7.09
C TYR A 74 22.81 -23.45 6.79
N SER A 75 23.10 -23.71 5.50
CA SER A 75 24.36 -24.30 5.07
C SER A 75 25.33 -23.28 4.45
N ARG A 76 24.86 -22.05 4.16
CA ARG A 76 25.66 -21.01 3.51
C ARG A 76 26.12 -19.99 4.54
N ALA A 77 27.44 -19.73 4.59
CA ALA A 77 28.02 -18.74 5.51
C ALA A 77 27.51 -17.33 5.23
N SER A 78 27.45 -16.50 6.26
CA SER A 78 27.15 -15.06 6.22
C SER A 78 25.81 -14.67 5.57
N THR A 79 24.80 -15.53 5.72
CA THR A 79 23.48 -15.29 5.13
C THR A 79 22.47 -14.64 6.08
N GLY A 80 22.80 -14.56 7.37
CA GLY A 80 21.85 -14.16 8.41
C GLY A 80 20.85 -15.27 8.81
N TRP A 81 21.00 -16.47 8.23
CA TRP A 81 20.22 -17.66 8.57
C TRP A 81 21.09 -18.63 9.33
N TYR A 82 20.94 -18.66 10.65
CA TYR A 82 21.74 -19.46 11.58
C TYR A 82 20.84 -20.19 12.54
N TRP A 83 21.30 -21.32 13.04
CA TRP A 83 20.76 -21.92 14.25
C TRP A 83 21.94 -22.34 15.15
N VAL A 84 21.68 -22.30 16.45
CA VAL A 84 22.65 -22.69 17.49
C VAL A 84 21.92 -23.36 18.64
N ILE A 85 22.51 -24.41 19.17
CA ILE A 85 22.08 -25.07 20.40
C ILE A 85 23.12 -24.78 21.47
N ARG A 86 22.66 -24.27 22.61
CA ARG A 86 23.48 -23.91 23.77
C ARG A 86 23.02 -24.68 25.00
N ASP A 87 23.92 -24.83 25.96
CA ASP A 87 23.58 -25.31 27.30
C ASP A 87 22.99 -24.16 28.19
N GLU A 88 22.67 -24.47 29.43
CA GLU A 88 22.18 -23.51 30.42
C GLU A 88 23.18 -22.38 30.76
N ASN A 89 24.47 -22.57 30.48
CA ASN A 89 25.53 -21.60 30.69
C ASN A 89 25.83 -20.76 29.45
N GLU A 90 24.93 -20.79 28.43
CA GLU A 90 25.07 -20.13 27.14
C GLU A 90 26.27 -20.62 26.29
N GLN A 91 26.85 -21.80 26.64
CA GLN A 91 27.96 -22.40 25.88
C GLN A 91 27.37 -23.11 24.64
N THR A 92 27.95 -22.83 23.48
CA THR A 92 27.52 -23.49 22.23
C THR A 92 27.91 -24.95 22.25
N ILE A 93 26.93 -25.82 22.07
CA ILE A 93 27.10 -27.26 21.90
C ILE A 93 27.29 -27.57 20.42
N THR A 94 26.35 -27.14 19.57
CA THR A 94 26.41 -27.34 18.12
C THR A 94 25.75 -26.17 17.39
N THR A 95 26.04 -26.03 16.09
CA THR A 95 25.56 -24.90 15.30
C THR A 95 25.38 -25.29 13.83
N SER A 96 24.60 -24.49 13.10
CA SER A 96 24.44 -24.63 11.63
C SER A 96 25.78 -24.47 10.91
N GLY A 97 25.91 -25.10 9.76
CA GLY A 97 27.09 -24.92 8.89
C GLY A 97 27.29 -23.45 8.47
N SER A 98 26.25 -22.66 8.41
CA SER A 98 26.30 -21.22 8.10
C SER A 98 26.91 -20.37 9.22
N ALA A 99 26.91 -20.84 10.48
CA ALA A 99 27.40 -20.12 11.65
C ALA A 99 28.76 -20.62 12.12
N VAL A 100 29.35 -21.61 11.45
CA VAL A 100 30.68 -22.14 11.84
C VAL A 100 31.73 -21.03 11.83
N GLY A 101 32.39 -20.88 12.98
CA GLY A 101 33.44 -19.87 13.18
C GLY A 101 32.95 -18.46 13.49
N MET A 102 31.62 -18.26 13.65
CA MET A 102 31.02 -16.99 14.02
C MET A 102 30.64 -16.97 15.51
N LEU A 103 30.83 -15.82 16.14
CA LEU A 103 30.30 -15.58 17.49
C LEU A 103 28.81 -15.20 17.37
N MET A 104 27.95 -16.10 17.77
CA MET A 104 26.51 -15.85 17.74
C MET A 104 26.09 -14.97 18.93
N PRO A 105 25.42 -13.84 18.67
CA PRO A 105 24.97 -12.96 19.75
C PRO A 105 23.97 -13.67 20.67
N VAL A 106 23.95 -13.26 21.93
CA VAL A 106 23.00 -13.72 22.95
C VAL A 106 21.84 -12.73 22.98
N ILE A 107 20.63 -13.24 23.14
CA ILE A 107 19.44 -12.40 23.30
C ILE A 107 19.36 -11.95 24.75
N ASP A 108 19.54 -10.64 24.99
CA ASP A 108 19.36 -10.02 26.31
C ASP A 108 17.89 -9.60 26.50
N ALA A 109 17.03 -10.59 26.69
CA ALA A 109 15.61 -10.40 26.98
C ALA A 109 15.07 -11.56 27.83
N PRO A 110 14.06 -11.32 28.69
CA PRO A 110 13.42 -12.39 29.44
C PRO A 110 12.63 -13.32 28.49
N PHE A 111 12.52 -14.59 28.92
CA PHE A 111 11.63 -15.54 28.25
C PHE A 111 10.16 -15.20 28.54
N ASP A 112 9.31 -15.41 27.56
CA ASP A 112 7.85 -15.29 27.69
C ASP A 112 7.23 -16.53 28.38
N ALA A 113 5.90 -16.55 28.50
CA ALA A 113 5.15 -17.64 29.13
C ALA A 113 5.30 -18.99 28.40
N ASP A 114 5.64 -18.96 27.11
CA ASP A 114 5.85 -20.14 26.26
C ASP A 114 7.33 -20.52 26.15
N ASN A 115 8.19 -19.94 26.99
CA ASN A 115 9.65 -20.11 26.99
C ASN A 115 10.35 -19.64 25.71
N TYR A 116 9.80 -18.63 25.02
CA TYR A 116 10.46 -17.97 23.92
C TYR A 116 11.01 -16.60 24.32
N ARG A 117 12.11 -16.22 23.70
CA ARG A 117 12.58 -14.83 23.65
C ARG A 117 12.97 -14.47 22.24
N ALA A 118 12.84 -13.20 21.86
CA ALA A 118 13.14 -12.73 20.52
C ALA A 118 13.78 -11.35 20.54
N ALA A 119 14.70 -11.11 19.61
CA ALA A 119 15.32 -9.81 19.41
C ALA A 119 15.67 -9.59 17.94
N ILE A 120 15.89 -8.32 17.59
CA ILE A 120 16.57 -7.96 16.36
C ILE A 120 18.02 -7.70 16.73
N LEU A 121 18.94 -8.40 16.10
CA LEU A 121 20.37 -8.35 16.35
C LEU A 121 21.10 -8.06 15.04
N GLU A 122 22.38 -7.79 15.15
CA GLU A 122 23.29 -7.67 14.00
C GLU A 122 24.33 -8.77 14.10
N ASP A 123 24.57 -9.49 12.99
CA ASP A 123 25.62 -10.50 12.92
C ASP A 123 26.98 -9.88 12.64
N GLU A 124 28.06 -10.68 12.71
CA GLU A 124 29.42 -10.21 12.45
C GLU A 124 29.63 -9.70 11.00
N ALA A 125 28.75 -10.09 10.07
CA ALA A 125 28.78 -9.63 8.69
C ALA A 125 28.01 -8.33 8.47
N GLY A 126 27.35 -7.77 9.50
CA GLY A 126 26.55 -6.57 9.44
C GLY A 126 25.11 -6.79 8.94
N ASN A 127 24.65 -8.05 8.84
CA ASN A 127 23.27 -8.32 8.50
C ASN A 127 22.37 -8.12 9.71
N ARG A 128 21.22 -7.49 9.52
CA ARG A 128 20.18 -7.44 10.54
C ARG A 128 19.41 -8.74 10.54
N ILE A 129 19.40 -9.40 11.70
CA ILE A 129 18.79 -10.69 11.86
C ILE A 129 17.67 -10.64 12.92
N ARG A 130 16.55 -11.33 12.67
CA ARG A 130 15.57 -11.67 13.68
C ARG A 130 16.02 -12.95 14.33
N ALA A 131 16.36 -12.90 15.62
CA ALA A 131 16.67 -14.06 16.41
C ALA A 131 15.47 -14.44 17.26
N ILE A 132 15.11 -15.70 17.28
CA ILE A 132 14.14 -16.29 18.20
C ILE A 132 14.85 -17.43 18.91
N GLU A 133 14.67 -17.52 20.21
CA GLU A 133 15.27 -18.54 21.04
C GLU A 133 14.21 -19.18 21.93
N ARG A 134 14.32 -20.46 22.15
CA ARG A 134 13.46 -21.24 23.04
C ARG A 134 14.29 -21.96 24.08
N ALA A 135 13.89 -21.83 25.35
CA ALA A 135 14.38 -22.70 26.39
C ALA A 135 13.59 -24.00 26.37
N THR A 136 14.28 -25.14 26.30
CA THR A 136 13.70 -26.47 26.25
C THR A 136 14.53 -27.45 27.10
N THR A 137 14.06 -28.67 27.23
CA THR A 137 14.81 -29.71 27.91
C THR A 137 14.84 -30.96 27.03
N SER A 138 16.02 -31.48 26.74
CA SER A 138 16.19 -32.74 26.03
C SER A 138 16.94 -33.72 26.92
N ASN A 139 16.39 -34.91 27.10
CA ASN A 139 16.95 -35.98 27.94
C ASN A 139 17.36 -35.53 29.34
N GLY A 140 16.56 -34.62 29.96
CA GLY A 140 16.81 -34.05 31.29
C GLY A 140 17.87 -32.92 31.31
N ARG A 141 18.43 -32.52 30.19
CA ARG A 141 19.41 -31.43 30.09
C ARG A 141 18.68 -30.16 29.60
N PRO A 142 18.80 -29.04 30.28
CA PRO A 142 18.27 -27.76 29.79
C PRO A 142 19.09 -27.29 28.59
N LEU A 143 18.38 -26.84 27.54
CA LEU A 143 18.95 -26.37 26.29
C LEU A 143 18.31 -25.08 25.86
N HIS A 144 19.07 -24.24 25.21
CA HIS A 144 18.61 -23.04 24.51
C HIS A 144 18.81 -23.23 23.01
N ILE A 145 17.72 -23.25 22.26
CA ILE A 145 17.73 -23.38 20.81
C ILE A 145 17.40 -22.02 20.20
N MET A 146 18.36 -21.41 19.55
CA MET A 146 18.20 -20.15 18.84
C MET A 146 18.20 -20.39 17.34
N VAL A 147 17.28 -19.73 16.63
CA VAL A 147 17.19 -19.71 15.16
C VAL A 147 17.10 -18.27 14.71
N THR A 148 17.81 -17.94 13.64
CA THR A 148 17.81 -16.58 13.07
C THR A 148 17.34 -16.58 11.64
N GLY A 149 16.85 -15.41 11.20
CA GLY A 149 16.48 -15.13 9.81
C GLY A 149 16.86 -13.71 9.43
N ASN A 150 17.29 -13.53 8.20
CA ASN A 150 17.74 -12.25 7.67
C ASN A 150 16.54 -11.32 7.44
N ILE A 151 16.53 -10.16 8.12
CA ILE A 151 15.49 -9.13 7.96
C ILE A 151 15.70 -8.33 6.68
N ASP A 152 16.92 -8.17 6.21
CA ASP A 152 17.23 -7.33 5.05
C ASP A 152 16.56 -7.89 3.79
N ASP A 153 16.43 -9.21 3.68
CA ASP A 153 15.66 -9.85 2.60
C ASP A 153 14.18 -9.45 2.64
N ILE A 154 13.61 -9.32 3.84
CA ILE A 154 12.22 -8.88 4.03
C ILE A 154 12.06 -7.42 3.66
N LEU A 155 12.97 -6.57 4.12
CA LEU A 155 12.93 -5.13 3.83
C LEU A 155 13.10 -4.86 2.34
N LYS A 156 13.94 -5.63 1.65
CA LYS A 156 14.10 -5.56 0.21
C LYS A 156 12.79 -5.94 -0.50
N SER A 157 12.18 -7.06 -0.12
CA SER A 157 10.90 -7.51 -0.68
C SER A 157 9.77 -6.51 -0.44
N ALA A 158 9.70 -5.93 0.76
CA ALA A 158 8.75 -4.87 1.09
C ALA A 158 8.98 -3.60 0.26
N GLY A 159 10.25 -3.24 0.03
CA GLY A 159 10.62 -2.11 -0.84
C GLY A 159 10.22 -2.32 -2.29
N GLU A 160 10.46 -3.50 -2.84
CA GLU A 160 10.05 -3.87 -4.19
C GLU A 160 8.52 -3.84 -4.35
N PHE A 161 7.80 -4.41 -3.39
CA PHE A 161 6.34 -4.37 -3.36
C PHE A 161 5.80 -2.93 -3.31
N ARG A 162 6.39 -2.08 -2.45
CA ARG A 162 6.04 -0.66 -2.38
C ARG A 162 6.25 0.04 -3.73
N GLY A 163 7.37 -0.20 -4.39
CA GLY A 163 7.66 0.36 -5.71
C GLY A 163 6.63 -0.06 -6.76
N GLN A 164 6.31 -1.36 -6.83
CA GLN A 164 5.30 -1.89 -7.74
C GLN A 164 3.90 -1.33 -7.44
N THR A 165 3.52 -1.27 -6.17
CA THR A 165 2.23 -0.70 -5.73
C THR A 165 2.09 0.76 -6.17
N LEU A 166 3.13 1.58 -5.99
CA LEU A 166 3.11 2.99 -6.41
C LEU A 166 2.99 3.14 -7.93
N ILE A 167 3.67 2.29 -8.71
CA ILE A 167 3.56 2.31 -10.18
C ILE A 167 2.13 1.97 -10.61
N VAL A 168 1.57 0.88 -10.09
CA VAL A 168 0.22 0.42 -10.46
C VAL A 168 -0.84 1.44 -10.06
N LEU A 169 -0.81 1.91 -8.80
CA LEU A 169 -1.77 2.91 -8.32
C LEU A 169 -1.59 4.25 -9.03
N GLY A 170 -0.35 4.62 -9.37
CA GLY A 170 -0.08 5.80 -10.19
C GLY A 170 -0.70 5.70 -11.58
N ALA A 171 -0.53 4.57 -12.26
CA ALA A 171 -1.15 4.33 -13.56
C ALA A 171 -2.68 4.39 -13.51
N VAL A 172 -3.28 3.75 -12.49
CA VAL A 172 -4.74 3.81 -12.24
C VAL A 172 -5.17 5.25 -11.96
N GLY A 173 -4.42 5.99 -11.15
CA GLY A 173 -4.70 7.40 -10.85
C GLY A 173 -4.70 8.29 -12.09
N VAL A 174 -3.71 8.12 -12.97
CA VAL A 174 -3.63 8.84 -14.26
C VAL A 174 -4.82 8.49 -15.14
N ALA A 175 -5.16 7.20 -15.28
CA ALA A 175 -6.29 6.76 -16.07
C ALA A 175 -7.62 7.36 -15.57
N LEU A 176 -7.84 7.34 -14.25
CA LEU A 176 -9.03 7.93 -13.63
C LEU A 176 -9.07 9.45 -13.77
N ALA A 177 -7.93 10.14 -13.66
CA ALA A 177 -7.85 11.59 -13.88
C ALA A 177 -8.20 11.96 -15.32
N ILE A 178 -7.69 11.22 -16.31
CA ILE A 178 -8.04 11.42 -17.74
C ILE A 178 -9.53 11.19 -17.94
N MET A 179 -10.08 10.09 -17.44
CA MET A 179 -11.50 9.76 -17.55
C MET A 179 -12.37 10.83 -16.90
N SER A 180 -12.01 11.29 -15.68
CA SER A 180 -12.70 12.38 -14.99
C SER A 180 -12.71 13.67 -15.81
N GLY A 181 -11.57 14.01 -16.44
CA GLY A 181 -11.47 15.18 -17.33
C GLY A 181 -12.35 15.06 -18.56
N ILE A 182 -12.44 13.88 -19.18
CA ILE A 182 -13.32 13.60 -20.33
C ILE A 182 -14.79 13.76 -19.91
N VAL A 183 -15.18 13.11 -18.81
CA VAL A 183 -16.57 13.18 -18.27
C VAL A 183 -16.94 14.63 -17.94
N ALA A 184 -16.06 15.37 -17.27
CA ALA A 184 -16.31 16.77 -16.94
C ALA A 184 -16.52 17.64 -18.19
N ARG A 185 -15.71 17.43 -19.24
CA ARG A 185 -15.86 18.15 -20.51
C ARG A 185 -17.17 17.81 -21.22
N LEU A 186 -17.52 16.52 -21.27
CA LEU A 186 -18.77 16.08 -21.92
C LEU A 186 -20.01 16.59 -21.17
N ALA A 187 -20.00 16.54 -19.84
CA ALA A 187 -21.10 17.00 -19.00
C ALA A 187 -21.32 18.52 -19.06
N LEU A 188 -20.26 19.30 -19.23
CA LEU A 188 -20.33 20.77 -19.27
C LEU A 188 -20.47 21.36 -20.67
N ARG A 189 -20.29 20.56 -21.72
CA ARG A 189 -20.43 21.00 -23.12
C ARG A 189 -21.81 21.59 -23.43
N PRO A 190 -22.95 21.02 -22.96
CA PRO A 190 -24.28 21.61 -23.22
C PRO A 190 -24.45 23.00 -22.60
N ILE A 191 -23.82 23.29 -21.46
CA ILE A 191 -23.87 24.61 -20.82
C ILE A 191 -23.13 25.64 -21.68
N GLY A 192 -21.97 25.26 -22.22
CA GLY A 192 -21.23 26.10 -23.17
C GLY A 192 -22.04 26.44 -24.43
N ARG A 193 -22.72 25.43 -24.99
CA ARG A 193 -23.62 25.63 -26.17
C ARG A 193 -24.79 26.55 -25.88
N LEU A 194 -25.39 26.46 -24.69
CA LEU A 194 -26.45 27.36 -24.25
C LEU A 194 -25.93 28.81 -24.16
N GLY A 195 -24.73 28.99 -23.59
CA GLY A 195 -24.09 30.30 -23.50
C GLY A 195 -23.84 30.93 -24.89
N GLU A 196 -23.31 30.15 -25.85
CA GLU A 196 -23.10 30.57 -27.23
C GLU A 196 -24.44 30.91 -27.95
N ALA A 197 -25.49 30.13 -27.71
CA ALA A 197 -26.81 30.40 -28.27
C ALA A 197 -27.42 31.71 -27.72
N ILE A 198 -27.25 31.99 -26.42
CA ILE A 198 -27.69 33.25 -25.81
C ILE A 198 -26.90 34.42 -26.41
N GLU A 199 -25.61 34.27 -26.65
CA GLU A 199 -24.76 35.32 -27.26
C GLU A 199 -25.20 35.65 -28.67
N LYS A 200 -25.53 34.66 -29.50
CA LYS A 200 -26.08 34.86 -30.85
C LYS A 200 -27.40 35.61 -30.84
N VAL A 201 -28.28 35.29 -29.88
CA VAL A 201 -29.54 36.05 -29.75
C VAL A 201 -29.27 37.51 -29.33
N ARG A 202 -28.32 37.74 -28.43
CA ARG A 202 -27.93 39.11 -28.01
C ARG A 202 -27.33 39.93 -29.16
N GLU A 203 -26.60 39.28 -30.08
CA GLU A 203 -25.99 39.93 -31.25
C GLU A 203 -26.98 40.11 -32.42
N GLY A 204 -28.20 39.59 -32.25
CA GLY A 204 -29.24 39.68 -33.29
C GLY A 204 -29.09 38.64 -34.41
N GLU A 205 -28.18 37.69 -34.26
CA GLU A 205 -27.98 36.61 -35.24
C GLU A 205 -29.03 35.50 -35.16
N ALA A 206 -29.75 35.43 -34.04
CA ALA A 206 -30.84 34.47 -33.81
C ALA A 206 -31.98 35.12 -33.01
N GLU A 207 -33.24 34.73 -33.25
CA GLU A 207 -34.41 35.22 -32.51
C GLU A 207 -34.75 34.36 -31.30
N THR A 208 -34.32 33.10 -31.30
CA THR A 208 -34.60 32.11 -30.26
C THR A 208 -33.44 31.15 -30.07
N ILE A 209 -33.36 30.59 -28.85
CA ILE A 209 -32.43 29.50 -28.52
C ILE A 209 -32.99 28.22 -29.13
N THR A 210 -32.25 27.65 -30.09
CA THR A 210 -32.61 26.39 -30.74
C THR A 210 -31.58 25.32 -30.38
N GLY A 211 -32.00 24.04 -30.32
CA GLY A 211 -31.12 22.91 -30.08
C GLY A 211 -31.73 21.86 -29.12
N SER A 212 -31.08 20.70 -29.05
CA SER A 212 -31.43 19.66 -28.08
C SER A 212 -30.53 19.80 -26.86
N TYR A 213 -31.13 20.01 -25.73
CA TYR A 213 -30.46 20.12 -24.41
C TYR A 213 -30.81 18.94 -23.51
N PRO A 214 -29.90 18.50 -22.62
CA PRO A 214 -30.22 17.56 -21.55
C PRO A 214 -31.40 18.03 -20.70
N ARG A 215 -32.07 17.07 -20.05
CA ARG A 215 -33.30 17.34 -19.24
C ARG A 215 -33.06 18.36 -18.13
N GLU A 216 -31.83 18.45 -17.62
CA GLU A 216 -31.41 19.36 -16.55
C GLU A 216 -31.25 20.79 -17.04
N ILE A 217 -31.03 20.99 -18.34
CA ILE A 217 -30.75 22.29 -18.96
C ILE A 217 -31.93 22.77 -19.82
N ALA A 218 -32.71 21.85 -20.38
CA ALA A 218 -33.85 22.16 -21.24
C ALA A 218 -34.83 23.19 -20.62
N PRO A 219 -35.23 23.10 -19.32
CA PRO A 219 -36.10 24.08 -18.72
C PRO A 219 -35.50 25.50 -18.70
N LEU A 220 -34.18 25.61 -18.53
CA LEU A 220 -33.50 26.89 -18.55
C LEU A 220 -33.51 27.54 -19.96
N ALA A 221 -33.33 26.72 -21.01
CA ALA A 221 -33.43 27.19 -22.37
C ALA A 221 -34.85 27.64 -22.75
N GLU A 222 -35.87 26.95 -22.23
CA GLU A 222 -37.28 27.32 -22.42
C GLU A 222 -37.61 28.64 -21.72
N GLU A 223 -37.21 28.81 -20.46
CA GLU A 223 -37.40 30.02 -19.65
C GLU A 223 -36.77 31.25 -20.37
N VAL A 224 -35.55 31.10 -20.90
CA VAL A 224 -34.89 32.18 -21.62
C VAL A 224 -35.66 32.49 -22.90
N ASN A 225 -36.15 31.50 -23.64
CA ASN A 225 -36.98 31.71 -24.83
C ASN A 225 -38.28 32.44 -24.49
N GLU A 226 -38.92 32.14 -23.35
CA GLU A 226 -40.12 32.83 -22.91
C GLU A 226 -39.85 34.32 -22.55
N LEU A 227 -38.75 34.60 -21.88
CA LEU A 227 -38.29 35.95 -21.60
C LEU A 227 -38.03 36.75 -22.89
N LEU A 228 -37.39 36.12 -23.89
CA LEU A 228 -37.14 36.75 -25.19
C LEU A 228 -38.45 37.12 -25.90
N ARG A 229 -39.42 36.21 -25.96
CA ARG A 229 -40.76 36.46 -26.53
C ARG A 229 -41.50 37.59 -25.85
N SER A 230 -41.50 37.58 -24.48
CA SER A 230 -42.09 38.65 -23.68
C SER A 230 -41.47 40.00 -23.96
N ASN A 231 -40.15 40.08 -24.04
CA ASN A 231 -39.43 41.31 -24.34
C ASN A 231 -39.76 41.86 -25.74
N THR A 232 -39.81 41.01 -26.76
CA THR A 232 -40.18 41.38 -28.10
C THR A 232 -41.61 41.95 -28.15
N GLN A 233 -42.56 41.30 -27.47
CA GLN A 233 -43.94 41.80 -27.36
C GLN A 233 -44.07 43.17 -26.69
N ILE A 234 -43.26 43.44 -25.65
CA ILE A 234 -43.22 44.74 -24.96
C ILE A 234 -42.73 45.82 -25.89
N ILE A 235 -41.68 45.57 -26.67
CA ILE A 235 -41.10 46.49 -27.62
C ILE A 235 -42.11 46.79 -28.76
N GLU A 236 -42.76 45.77 -29.30
CA GLU A 236 -43.79 45.96 -30.33
C GLU A 236 -44.96 46.78 -29.83
N ARG A 237 -45.48 46.50 -28.61
CA ARG A 237 -46.54 47.32 -28.00
C ARG A 237 -46.11 48.75 -27.76
N ALA A 238 -44.90 49.01 -27.31
CA ALA A 238 -44.38 50.32 -27.12
C ALA A 238 -44.23 51.08 -28.46
N ARG A 239 -43.82 50.38 -29.53
CA ARG A 239 -43.68 50.95 -30.85
C ARG A 239 -45.03 51.30 -31.47
N ASN A 240 -46.06 50.46 -31.29
CA ASN A 240 -47.43 50.66 -31.75
C ASN A 240 -48.19 51.72 -30.94
N ALA A 241 -47.72 52.07 -29.72
CA ALA A 241 -48.34 53.13 -28.90
C ALA A 241 -47.78 54.54 -29.16
N VAL A 242 -46.69 54.63 -29.91
CA VAL A 242 -46.01 55.94 -30.25
C VAL A 242 -46.16 56.32 -31.73
N GLY A 243 -46.67 55.46 -32.60
CA GLY A 243 -47.04 55.70 -33.98
C GLY A 243 -48.52 55.93 -34.17
#